data_766a23650977b6d7deb53782545454df
#
_entry.id   766a23650977b6d7deb53782545454df
#
_cell.length_a   1.000
_cell.length_b   1.000
_cell.length_c   1.000
_cell.angle_alpha   90.00
_cell.angle_beta   90.00
_cell.angle_gamma   90.00
#
_symmetry.space_group_name_H-M   'P 1'
#
loop_
_entity.id
_entity.type
_entity.pdbx_description
1 polymer ?
#
loop_
_entity_poly.entity_id
_entity_poly.type
_entity_poly.pdbx_seq_one_letter_code
_entity_poly.pdbx_strand_id
1 'polypeptide(L)'
;YEEISTPILLNRQLWETSGHWDHYRENMYTTVIDDMDFAVKPMNCPGGMLVYKMEPRSYKELPLRLGELGLVHRHEKSGQLHGLMRVRCFTQDDAHIFMTEAQIENEIQKVVKLIDEVYKKFGFTYHVELSTRPDDSMGTEEEWEVATNALENAIKAMNIPYEVNEGDGAFYGPKLDFHLQDSIGRTWQCGTIQLDFQLPQRFEAEYIGADGEKHRPIMIHRVVFGSIERFIGILIEHYAGKFP
;
A
#
# COMPACT_ATOMS: atom_id res chain seq x y z
N TYR A 1 8.36 -7.14 -11.59
CA TYR A 1 7.47 -7.64 -10.52
C TYR A 1 7.20 -9.12 -10.74
N GLU A 2 7.22 -9.88 -9.66
CA GLU A 2 6.77 -11.27 -9.63
C GLU A 2 5.30 -11.28 -9.22
N GLU A 3 4.47 -11.99 -9.99
CA GLU A 3 3.04 -12.09 -9.69
C GLU A 3 2.80 -13.14 -8.62
N ILE A 4 2.02 -12.76 -7.60
CA ILE A 4 1.61 -13.65 -6.53
C ILE A 4 0.09 -13.65 -6.38
N SER A 5 -0.45 -14.65 -5.70
CA SER A 5 -1.86 -14.72 -5.30
C SER A 5 -1.95 -15.28 -3.89
N THR A 6 -2.62 -14.55 -3.01
CA THR A 6 -2.76 -14.91 -1.61
C THR A 6 -4.21 -15.27 -1.26
N PRO A 7 -4.44 -16.15 -0.26
CA PRO A 7 -5.79 -16.53 0.14
C PRO A 7 -6.64 -15.34 0.58
N ILE A 8 -7.94 -15.43 0.33
CA ILE A 8 -8.92 -14.39 0.73
C ILE A 8 -9.30 -14.51 2.20
N LEU A 9 -9.45 -15.73 2.71
CA LEU A 9 -9.84 -16.01 4.09
C LEU A 9 -8.62 -16.49 4.86
N LEU A 10 -8.27 -15.78 5.94
CA LEU A 10 -7.07 -16.00 6.73
C LEU A 10 -7.40 -15.98 8.21
N ASN A 11 -6.67 -16.75 9.02
CA ASN A 11 -6.91 -16.86 10.45
C ASN A 11 -6.54 -15.58 11.21
N ARG A 12 -7.14 -15.43 12.39
CA ARG A 12 -6.95 -14.28 13.29
C ARG A 12 -5.48 -14.03 13.64
N GLN A 13 -4.68 -15.09 13.85
CA GLN A 13 -3.29 -14.95 14.26
C GLN A 13 -2.46 -14.13 13.26
N LEU A 14 -2.71 -14.27 11.95
CA LEU A 14 -2.04 -13.47 10.92
C LEU A 14 -2.36 -11.97 11.09
N TRP A 15 -3.62 -11.66 11.38
CA TRP A 15 -4.11 -10.29 11.54
C TRP A 15 -3.62 -9.66 12.85
N GLU A 16 -3.46 -10.44 13.92
CA GLU A 16 -2.81 -10.01 15.17
C GLU A 16 -1.32 -9.75 14.94
N THR A 17 -0.61 -10.65 14.24
CA THR A 17 0.80 -10.47 13.92
C THR A 17 1.01 -9.18 13.12
N SER A 18 0.18 -8.90 12.14
CA SER A 18 0.30 -7.69 11.30
C SER A 18 -0.22 -6.41 11.95
N GLY A 19 -0.90 -6.49 13.11
CA GLY A 19 -1.54 -5.34 13.78
C GLY A 19 -2.90 -4.94 13.23
N HIS A 20 -3.38 -5.55 12.15
CA HIS A 20 -4.68 -5.21 11.58
C HIS A 20 -5.83 -5.53 12.52
N TRP A 21 -5.69 -6.56 13.37
CA TRP A 21 -6.74 -6.94 14.34
C TRP A 21 -6.97 -5.86 15.39
N ASP A 22 -5.94 -5.14 15.77
CA ASP A 22 -5.99 -4.09 16.79
C ASP A 22 -6.37 -2.73 16.21
N HIS A 23 -5.80 -2.37 15.04
CA HIS A 23 -5.91 -1.02 14.46
C HIS A 23 -6.91 -0.90 13.31
N TYR A 24 -7.41 -2.01 12.75
CA TYR A 24 -8.25 -1.98 11.54
C TYR A 24 -9.50 -2.88 11.61
N ARG A 25 -9.77 -3.50 12.76
CA ARG A 25 -10.82 -4.51 12.90
C ARG A 25 -12.22 -4.04 12.52
N GLU A 26 -12.56 -2.79 12.78
CA GLU A 26 -13.88 -2.22 12.44
C GLU A 26 -14.18 -2.27 10.94
N ASN A 27 -13.15 -2.30 10.12
CA ASN A 27 -13.24 -2.37 8.66
C ASN A 27 -13.11 -3.81 8.11
N MET A 28 -13.05 -4.83 8.99
CA MET A 28 -12.86 -6.22 8.59
C MET A 28 -14.16 -7.01 8.69
N TYR A 29 -14.37 -7.92 7.74
CA TYR A 29 -15.37 -8.98 7.85
C TYR A 29 -14.76 -10.17 8.56
N THR A 30 -15.34 -10.56 9.69
CA THR A 30 -14.86 -11.70 10.49
C THR A 30 -15.88 -12.83 10.50
N THR A 31 -15.40 -14.07 10.67
CA THR A 31 -16.23 -15.27 10.81
C THR A 31 -15.56 -16.27 11.76
N VAL A 32 -16.33 -17.22 12.24
CA VAL A 32 -15.83 -18.32 13.08
C VAL A 32 -16.03 -19.63 12.32
N ILE A 33 -14.98 -20.44 12.23
CA ILE A 33 -14.99 -21.78 11.60
C ILE A 33 -14.29 -22.73 12.57
N ASP A 34 -14.97 -23.79 12.99
CA ASP A 34 -14.44 -24.78 13.94
C ASP A 34 -13.84 -24.13 15.21
N ASP A 35 -14.60 -23.21 15.82
CA ASP A 35 -14.21 -22.43 17.01
C ASP A 35 -12.95 -21.55 16.84
N MET A 36 -12.52 -21.31 15.61
CA MET A 36 -11.41 -20.41 15.28
C MET A 36 -11.90 -19.15 14.55
N ASP A 37 -11.35 -18.00 14.93
CA ASP A 37 -11.62 -16.75 14.27
C ASP A 37 -10.85 -16.64 12.94
N PHE A 38 -11.56 -16.19 11.92
CA PHE A 38 -11.01 -15.85 10.60
C PHE A 38 -11.46 -14.46 10.17
N ALA A 39 -10.73 -13.86 9.24
CA ALA A 39 -11.18 -12.66 8.56
C ALA A 39 -10.97 -12.74 7.05
N VAL A 40 -11.88 -12.14 6.31
CA VAL A 40 -11.71 -11.87 4.88
C VAL A 40 -10.70 -10.74 4.74
N LYS A 41 -9.69 -10.90 3.90
CA LYS A 41 -8.59 -9.92 3.82
C LYS A 41 -9.07 -8.53 3.42
N PRO A 42 -8.78 -7.50 4.23
CA PRO A 42 -9.00 -6.09 3.89
C PRO A 42 -7.82 -5.48 3.14
N MET A 43 -6.66 -6.14 3.20
CA MET A 43 -5.38 -5.76 2.61
C MET A 43 -4.59 -7.02 2.23
N ASN A 44 -3.66 -6.88 1.28
CA ASN A 44 -2.86 -8.01 0.76
C ASN A 44 -1.52 -8.17 1.50
N CYS A 45 -1.07 -7.14 2.22
CA CYS A 45 0.27 -7.07 2.80
C CYS A 45 0.64 -8.25 3.72
N PRO A 46 -0.22 -8.76 4.64
CA PRO A 46 0.16 -9.90 5.47
C PRO A 46 0.39 -11.18 4.66
N GLY A 47 -0.40 -11.39 3.59
CA GLY A 47 -0.17 -12.48 2.65
C GLY A 47 1.15 -12.35 1.90
N GLY A 48 1.47 -11.15 1.41
CA GLY A 48 2.76 -10.84 0.78
C GLY A 48 3.96 -11.08 1.70
N MET A 49 3.82 -10.77 2.99
CA MET A 49 4.85 -11.09 4.01
C MET A 49 5.08 -12.59 4.14
N LEU A 50 4.02 -13.40 4.13
CA LEU A 50 4.18 -14.85 4.17
C LEU A 50 4.89 -15.38 2.93
N VAL A 51 4.56 -14.85 1.74
CA VAL A 51 5.25 -15.24 0.49
C VAL A 51 6.72 -14.84 0.55
N TYR A 52 7.07 -13.65 1.03
CA TYR A 52 8.46 -13.25 1.23
C TYR A 52 9.22 -14.26 2.09
N LYS A 53 8.61 -14.75 3.16
CA LYS A 53 9.21 -15.67 4.15
C LYS A 53 9.24 -17.14 3.71
N MET A 54 8.65 -17.52 2.58
CA MET A 54 8.64 -18.91 2.11
C MET A 54 10.04 -19.44 1.79
N GLU A 55 10.97 -18.54 1.47
CA GLU A 55 12.34 -18.88 1.12
C GLU A 55 13.34 -18.01 1.86
N PRO A 56 14.55 -18.51 2.17
CA PRO A 56 15.64 -17.66 2.66
C PRO A 56 16.00 -16.62 1.60
N ARG A 57 16.17 -15.36 2.01
CA ARG A 57 16.47 -14.25 1.11
C ARG A 57 17.91 -13.77 1.25
N SER A 58 18.47 -13.30 0.14
CA SER A 58 19.81 -12.70 0.07
C SER A 58 19.70 -11.25 -0.37
N TYR A 59 20.62 -10.39 0.10
CA TYR A 59 20.72 -9.01 -0.36
C TYR A 59 20.82 -8.87 -1.90
N LYS A 60 21.27 -9.93 -2.60
CA LYS A 60 21.39 -9.94 -4.07
C LYS A 60 20.05 -10.04 -4.79
N GLU A 61 18.99 -10.50 -4.09
CA GLU A 61 17.63 -10.57 -4.61
C GLU A 61 16.86 -9.28 -4.39
N LEU A 62 17.40 -8.38 -3.53
CA LEU A 62 16.76 -7.12 -3.21
C LEU A 62 17.14 -6.01 -4.23
N PRO A 63 16.20 -5.17 -4.66
CA PRO A 63 14.80 -5.11 -4.20
C PRO A 63 13.95 -6.21 -4.84
N LEU A 64 13.25 -6.99 -4.00
CA LEU A 64 12.27 -8.00 -4.44
C LEU A 64 10.89 -7.33 -4.54
N ARG A 65 10.23 -7.45 -5.70
CA ARG A 65 8.95 -6.80 -5.99
C ARG A 65 7.89 -7.84 -6.26
N LEU A 66 6.96 -8.03 -5.30
CA LEU A 66 5.85 -8.96 -5.39
C LEU A 66 4.57 -8.19 -5.72
N GLY A 67 3.89 -8.53 -6.81
CA GLY A 67 2.66 -7.87 -7.25
C GLY A 67 1.45 -8.81 -7.20
N GLU A 68 0.31 -8.28 -6.77
CA GLU A 68 -0.95 -9.02 -6.70
C GLU A 68 -2.11 -8.16 -7.20
N LEU A 69 -2.87 -8.67 -8.17
CA LEU A 69 -4.22 -8.14 -8.40
C LEU A 69 -5.15 -8.72 -7.33
N GLY A 70 -5.05 -8.14 -6.13
CA GLY A 70 -5.61 -8.70 -4.92
C GLY A 70 -7.05 -8.26 -4.67
N LEU A 71 -7.97 -9.25 -4.57
CA LEU A 71 -9.35 -8.99 -4.19
C LEU A 71 -9.43 -8.80 -2.67
N VAL A 72 -9.84 -7.60 -2.25
CA VAL A 72 -9.96 -7.23 -0.84
C VAL A 72 -11.40 -6.84 -0.48
N HIS A 73 -11.74 -6.97 0.81
CA HIS A 73 -13.07 -6.65 1.31
C HIS A 73 -12.95 -5.71 2.51
N ARG A 74 -13.66 -4.60 2.47
CA ARG A 74 -13.68 -3.62 3.57
C ARG A 74 -15.12 -3.33 3.98
N HIS A 75 -15.37 -3.34 5.29
CA HIS A 75 -16.68 -3.00 5.84
C HIS A 75 -16.88 -1.48 5.80
N GLU A 76 -17.16 -0.95 4.60
CA GLU A 76 -17.53 0.45 4.44
C GLU A 76 -18.95 0.67 4.97
N LYS A 77 -19.18 1.78 5.69
CA LYS A 77 -20.52 2.16 6.15
C LYS A 77 -21.43 2.41 4.96
N SER A 78 -22.71 1.96 5.02
CA SER A 78 -23.62 2.03 3.86
C SER A 78 -23.81 3.45 3.31
N GLY A 79 -23.78 4.48 4.15
CA GLY A 79 -23.85 5.88 3.72
C GLY A 79 -22.63 6.40 2.96
N GLN A 80 -21.53 5.65 2.91
CA GLN A 80 -20.31 6.00 2.19
C GLN A 80 -20.21 5.32 0.82
N LEU A 81 -21.07 4.33 0.54
CA LEU A 81 -21.04 3.59 -0.73
C LEU A 81 -21.45 4.51 -1.89
N HIS A 82 -20.70 4.45 -3.01
CA HIS A 82 -20.92 5.34 -4.15
C HIS A 82 -20.53 4.67 -5.48
N GLY A 83 -21.46 3.96 -6.12
CA GLY A 83 -21.25 3.30 -7.40
C GLY A 83 -19.97 2.46 -7.43
N LEU A 84 -19.14 2.63 -8.45
CA LEU A 84 -17.80 2.02 -8.53
C LEU A 84 -16.75 2.77 -7.70
N MET A 85 -17.04 3.99 -7.26
CA MET A 85 -16.06 4.86 -6.58
C MET A 85 -15.75 4.40 -5.14
N ARG A 86 -16.76 3.85 -4.43
CA ARG A 86 -16.57 3.30 -3.08
C ARG A 86 -17.45 2.07 -2.88
N VAL A 87 -16.81 0.92 -2.83
CA VAL A 87 -17.42 -0.41 -2.76
C VAL A 87 -16.84 -1.21 -1.59
N ARG A 88 -17.50 -2.28 -1.20
CA ARG A 88 -17.05 -3.18 -0.11
C ARG A 88 -16.13 -4.30 -0.57
N CYS A 89 -16.13 -4.59 -1.86
CA CYS A 89 -15.29 -5.60 -2.48
C CYS A 89 -14.66 -4.99 -3.73
N PHE A 90 -13.33 -4.97 -3.81
CA PHE A 90 -12.62 -4.38 -4.94
C PHE A 90 -11.26 -5.04 -5.14
N THR A 91 -10.74 -4.89 -6.35
CA THR A 91 -9.42 -5.38 -6.73
C THR A 91 -8.39 -4.26 -6.62
N GLN A 92 -7.29 -4.51 -5.90
CA GLN A 92 -6.15 -3.61 -5.86
C GLN A 92 -5.05 -4.11 -6.80
N ASP A 93 -4.41 -3.19 -7.51
CA ASP A 93 -3.14 -3.41 -8.21
C ASP A 93 -1.97 -3.30 -7.24
N ASP A 94 -2.02 -4.11 -6.21
CA ASP A 94 -1.14 -4.01 -5.06
C ASP A 94 0.24 -4.59 -5.34
N ALA A 95 1.28 -3.99 -4.80
CA ALA A 95 2.59 -4.62 -4.77
C ALA A 95 3.37 -4.23 -3.52
N HIS A 96 4.18 -5.18 -3.07
CA HIS A 96 5.07 -5.06 -1.94
C HIS A 96 6.51 -5.18 -2.41
N ILE A 97 7.32 -4.16 -2.11
CA ILE A 97 8.72 -4.08 -2.51
C ILE A 97 9.56 -4.20 -1.26
N PHE A 98 10.31 -5.27 -1.16
CA PHE A 98 11.24 -5.51 -0.04
C PHE A 98 12.63 -5.07 -0.47
N MET A 99 13.30 -4.28 0.38
CA MET A 99 14.55 -3.64 0.00
C MET A 99 15.47 -3.40 1.20
N THR A 100 16.71 -3.04 0.91
CA THR A 100 17.64 -2.47 1.90
C THR A 100 17.39 -0.98 2.06
N GLU A 101 17.87 -0.40 3.17
CA GLU A 101 17.77 1.04 3.43
C GLU A 101 18.37 1.89 2.29
N ALA A 102 19.52 1.49 1.75
CA ALA A 102 20.18 2.19 0.65
C ALA A 102 19.37 2.24 -0.66
N GLN A 103 18.34 1.40 -0.78
CA GLN A 103 17.51 1.33 -1.98
C GLN A 103 16.23 2.15 -1.91
N ILE A 104 15.86 2.68 -0.72
CA ILE A 104 14.58 3.34 -0.46
C ILE A 104 14.30 4.47 -1.46
N GLU A 105 15.18 5.46 -1.53
CA GLU A 105 14.97 6.64 -2.36
C GLU A 105 14.78 6.26 -3.84
N ASN A 106 15.65 5.41 -4.36
CA ASN A 106 15.59 4.96 -5.75
C ASN A 106 14.31 4.18 -6.07
N GLU A 107 13.84 3.33 -5.15
CA GLU A 107 12.61 2.57 -5.36
C GLU A 107 11.37 3.47 -5.28
N ILE A 108 11.31 4.44 -4.35
CA ILE A 108 10.24 5.42 -4.30
C ILE A 108 10.18 6.21 -5.61
N GLN A 109 11.31 6.74 -6.09
CA GLN A 109 11.37 7.49 -7.35
C GLN A 109 10.90 6.67 -8.56
N LYS A 110 11.25 5.38 -8.63
CA LYS A 110 10.76 4.47 -9.68
C LYS A 110 9.25 4.28 -9.65
N VAL A 111 8.67 4.14 -8.46
CA VAL A 111 7.21 4.00 -8.32
C VAL A 111 6.50 5.31 -8.66
N VAL A 112 7.01 6.45 -8.19
CA VAL A 112 6.47 7.78 -8.56
C VAL A 112 6.48 7.97 -10.06
N LYS A 113 7.59 7.63 -10.74
CA LYS A 113 7.70 7.69 -12.19
C LYS A 113 6.70 6.78 -12.89
N LEU A 114 6.49 5.57 -12.40
CA LEU A 114 5.49 4.63 -12.93
C LEU A 114 4.08 5.23 -12.85
N ILE A 115 3.72 5.80 -11.69
CA ILE A 115 2.41 6.45 -11.48
C ILE A 115 2.23 7.62 -12.45
N ASP A 116 3.23 8.50 -12.56
CA ASP A 116 3.23 9.65 -13.45
C ASP A 116 3.05 9.24 -14.93
N GLU A 117 3.81 8.24 -15.37
CA GLU A 117 3.73 7.72 -16.75
C GLU A 117 2.35 7.11 -17.06
N VAL A 118 1.77 6.38 -16.11
CA VAL A 118 0.44 5.78 -16.27
C VAL A 118 -0.63 6.86 -16.34
N TYR A 119 -0.63 7.82 -15.41
CA TYR A 119 -1.66 8.87 -15.38
C TYR A 119 -1.59 9.77 -16.61
N LYS A 120 -0.40 10.13 -17.08
CA LYS A 120 -0.21 10.88 -18.32
C LYS A 120 -0.76 10.18 -19.55
N LYS A 121 -0.66 8.83 -19.62
CA LYS A 121 -1.24 8.06 -20.73
C LYS A 121 -2.76 8.19 -20.82
N PHE A 122 -3.43 8.36 -19.68
CA PHE A 122 -4.87 8.59 -19.63
C PHE A 122 -5.25 10.08 -19.67
N GLY A 123 -4.27 10.99 -19.76
CA GLY A 123 -4.51 12.43 -19.79
C GLY A 123 -4.91 13.02 -18.46
N PHE A 124 -4.63 12.34 -17.34
CA PHE A 124 -4.93 12.83 -16.00
C PHE A 124 -3.87 13.79 -15.49
N THR A 125 -4.34 14.83 -14.78
CA THR A 125 -3.54 15.60 -13.84
C THR A 125 -3.79 15.07 -12.42
N TYR A 126 -2.81 15.25 -11.55
CA TYR A 126 -2.90 14.81 -10.16
C TYR A 126 -2.19 15.79 -9.23
N HIS A 127 -2.55 15.75 -7.94
CA HIS A 127 -1.77 16.36 -6.87
C HIS A 127 -1.31 15.29 -5.90
N VAL A 128 -0.29 15.62 -5.12
CA VAL A 128 0.34 14.67 -4.18
C VAL A 128 0.21 15.19 -2.77
N GLU A 129 -0.17 14.31 -1.86
CA GLU A 129 -0.17 14.56 -0.43
C GLU A 129 0.85 13.67 0.28
N LEU A 130 1.61 14.25 1.19
CA LEU A 130 2.46 13.52 2.14
C LEU A 130 1.69 13.39 3.45
N SER A 131 1.19 12.18 3.70
CA SER A 131 0.41 11.88 4.90
C SER A 131 1.31 11.39 6.02
N THR A 132 1.25 12.08 7.16
CA THR A 132 2.12 11.85 8.31
C THR A 132 1.47 10.97 9.37
N ARG A 133 2.13 10.79 10.51
CA ARG A 133 1.77 9.88 11.59
C ARG A 133 0.37 10.17 12.16
N PRO A 134 -0.55 9.18 12.17
CA PRO A 134 -1.83 9.30 12.90
C PRO A 134 -1.66 9.01 14.40
N ASP A 135 -2.65 9.41 15.20
CA ASP A 135 -2.68 9.18 16.67
C ASP A 135 -2.62 7.69 16.99
N ASP A 136 -3.40 6.87 16.27
CA ASP A 136 -3.38 5.40 16.40
C ASP A 136 -2.38 4.81 15.40
N SER A 137 -1.16 4.57 15.85
CA SER A 137 -0.06 4.10 15.01
C SER A 137 0.92 3.20 15.75
N MET A 138 1.60 2.33 15.00
CA MET A 138 2.70 1.49 15.48
C MET A 138 4.04 2.20 15.28
N GLY A 139 5.05 1.71 15.99
CA GLY A 139 6.45 2.18 15.86
C GLY A 139 6.79 3.40 16.70
N THR A 140 8.09 3.74 16.70
CA THR A 140 8.62 4.87 17.43
C THR A 140 8.53 6.18 16.65
N GLU A 141 8.71 7.31 17.33
CA GLU A 141 8.72 8.63 16.68
C GLU A 141 9.91 8.74 15.70
N GLU A 142 11.06 8.19 16.08
CA GLU A 142 12.26 8.20 15.25
C GLU A 142 12.07 7.39 13.95
N GLU A 143 11.42 6.22 14.01
CA GLU A 143 11.11 5.41 12.82
C GLU A 143 10.19 6.17 11.87
N TRP A 144 9.18 6.87 12.42
CA TRP A 144 8.26 7.68 11.65
C TRP A 144 8.94 8.90 11.02
N GLU A 145 9.84 9.57 11.75
CA GLU A 145 10.61 10.68 11.22
C GLU A 145 11.51 10.24 10.06
N VAL A 146 12.24 9.13 10.23
CA VAL A 146 13.09 8.56 9.17
C VAL A 146 12.27 8.20 7.93
N ALA A 147 11.14 7.52 8.11
CA ALA A 147 10.28 7.11 7.00
C ALA A 147 9.64 8.31 6.28
N THR A 148 9.15 9.31 7.03
CA THR A 148 8.55 10.52 6.47
C THR A 148 9.58 11.32 5.69
N ASN A 149 10.78 11.53 6.25
CA ASN A 149 11.86 12.23 5.58
C ASN A 149 12.33 11.51 4.30
N ALA A 150 12.34 10.17 4.29
CA ALA A 150 12.70 9.40 3.10
C ALA A 150 11.70 9.62 1.94
N LEU A 151 10.39 9.59 2.23
CA LEU A 151 9.35 9.90 1.25
C LEU A 151 9.44 11.35 0.76
N GLU A 152 9.61 12.28 1.67
CA GLU A 152 9.71 13.72 1.37
C GLU A 152 10.92 14.03 0.49
N ASN A 153 12.10 13.50 0.84
CA ASN A 153 13.33 13.69 0.07
C ASN A 153 13.22 13.13 -1.35
N ALA A 154 12.62 11.93 -1.49
CA ALA A 154 12.44 11.31 -2.80
C ALA A 154 11.57 12.17 -3.74
N ILE A 155 10.46 12.75 -3.22
CA ILE A 155 9.55 13.56 -4.04
C ILE A 155 10.13 14.96 -4.32
N LYS A 156 10.87 15.55 -3.36
CA LYS A 156 11.60 16.80 -3.55
C LYS A 156 12.68 16.68 -4.63
N ALA A 157 13.42 15.57 -4.65
CA ALA A 157 14.44 15.30 -5.66
C ALA A 157 13.86 15.21 -7.08
N MET A 158 12.58 14.86 -7.21
CA MET A 158 11.86 14.83 -8.49
C MET A 158 11.20 16.16 -8.86
N ASN A 159 11.30 17.20 -8.01
CA ASN A 159 10.65 18.50 -8.17
C ASN A 159 9.11 18.40 -8.33
N ILE A 160 8.46 17.44 -7.67
CA ILE A 160 7.01 17.29 -7.67
C ILE A 160 6.44 18.09 -6.49
N PRO A 161 5.50 19.02 -6.74
CA PRO A 161 4.83 19.74 -5.67
C PRO A 161 3.94 18.79 -4.85
N TYR A 162 3.92 18.98 -3.55
CA TYR A 162 3.09 18.19 -2.63
C TYR A 162 2.56 19.08 -1.49
N GLU A 163 1.50 18.60 -0.86
CA GLU A 163 0.94 19.17 0.37
C GLU A 163 1.12 18.19 1.51
N VAL A 164 1.28 18.69 2.74
CA VAL A 164 1.36 17.84 3.93
C VAL A 164 -0.04 17.65 4.49
N ASN A 165 -0.45 16.38 4.61
CA ASN A 165 -1.70 15.97 5.25
C ASN A 165 -1.37 15.33 6.61
N GLU A 166 -1.46 16.14 7.67
CA GLU A 166 -1.08 15.70 9.01
C GLU A 166 -2.05 14.65 9.56
N GLY A 167 -1.51 13.54 10.07
CA GLY A 167 -2.26 12.52 10.76
C GLY A 167 -3.03 11.54 9.86
N ASP A 168 -2.87 11.60 8.53
CA ASP A 168 -3.58 10.71 7.58
C ASP A 168 -2.74 9.52 7.10
N GLY A 169 -1.58 9.27 7.72
CA GLY A 169 -0.74 8.09 7.44
C GLY A 169 -1.46 6.78 7.75
N ALA A 170 -0.92 5.66 7.23
CA ALA A 170 -1.37 4.35 7.66
C ALA A 170 -0.90 4.08 9.10
N PHE A 171 -1.56 3.17 9.82
CA PHE A 171 -1.14 2.85 11.19
C PHE A 171 0.29 2.27 11.29
N TYR A 172 0.87 1.83 10.19
CA TYR A 172 2.21 1.23 10.09
C TYR A 172 3.26 2.10 9.39
N GLY A 173 2.87 3.24 8.78
CA GLY A 173 3.85 4.11 8.13
C GLY A 173 3.25 5.30 7.37
N PRO A 174 4.08 6.31 7.06
CA PRO A 174 3.71 7.47 6.27
C PRO A 174 3.47 7.08 4.81
N LYS A 175 2.75 7.94 4.08
CA LYS A 175 2.41 7.67 2.69
C LYS A 175 2.45 8.91 1.80
N LEU A 176 2.73 8.68 0.52
CA LEU A 176 2.46 9.62 -0.56
C LEU A 176 1.15 9.19 -1.25
N ASP A 177 0.16 10.04 -1.22
CA ASP A 177 -1.13 9.81 -1.87
C ASP A 177 -1.24 10.64 -3.14
N PHE A 178 -1.64 9.98 -4.23
CA PHE A 178 -1.82 10.58 -5.54
C PHE A 178 -3.31 10.71 -5.82
N HIS A 179 -3.77 11.94 -5.91
CA HIS A 179 -5.18 12.27 -6.07
C HIS A 179 -5.47 12.69 -7.50
N LEU A 180 -6.37 11.94 -8.15
CA LEU A 180 -6.90 12.27 -9.47
C LEU A 180 -8.15 13.14 -9.34
N GLN A 181 -8.30 14.08 -10.27
CA GLN A 181 -9.52 14.86 -10.40
C GLN A 181 -10.43 14.25 -11.49
N ASP A 182 -11.67 14.00 -11.14
CA ASP A 182 -12.67 13.51 -12.09
C ASP A 182 -13.23 14.64 -12.99
N SER A 183 -14.08 14.27 -13.95
CA SER A 183 -14.63 15.18 -14.96
C SER A 183 -15.50 16.31 -14.40
N ILE A 184 -15.97 16.20 -13.16
CA ILE A 184 -16.77 17.21 -12.47
C ILE A 184 -16.02 17.89 -11.32
N GLY A 185 -14.70 17.68 -11.24
CA GLY A 185 -13.82 18.36 -10.29
C GLY A 185 -13.71 17.71 -8.91
N ARG A 186 -14.28 16.52 -8.68
CA ARG A 186 -14.09 15.77 -7.43
C ARG A 186 -12.72 15.12 -7.43
N THR A 187 -12.10 15.05 -6.25
CA THR A 187 -10.79 14.46 -6.05
C THR A 187 -10.90 13.04 -5.48
N TRP A 188 -10.14 12.11 -6.04
CA TRP A 188 -10.12 10.71 -5.64
C TRP A 188 -8.69 10.22 -5.43
N GLN A 189 -8.40 9.73 -4.24
CA GLN A 189 -7.15 9.00 -4.00
C GLN A 189 -7.13 7.71 -4.82
N CYS A 190 -6.09 7.56 -5.63
CA CYS A 190 -5.86 6.39 -6.46
C CYS A 190 -4.49 5.78 -6.17
N GLY A 191 -3.40 6.39 -6.62
CA GLY A 191 -2.06 5.92 -6.34
C GLY A 191 -1.66 6.17 -4.89
N THR A 192 -0.90 5.25 -4.32
CA THR A 192 -0.34 5.40 -2.97
C THR A 192 1.00 4.70 -2.88
N ILE A 193 1.96 5.31 -2.20
CA ILE A 193 3.25 4.73 -1.83
C ILE A 193 3.36 4.85 -0.31
N GLN A 194 3.47 3.73 0.39
CA GLN A 194 3.61 3.69 1.85
C GLN A 194 4.93 3.06 2.22
N LEU A 195 5.71 3.70 3.08
CA LEU A 195 6.97 3.16 3.57
C LEU A 195 6.75 2.54 4.94
N ASP A 196 7.11 1.27 5.09
CA ASP A 196 6.78 0.45 6.25
C ASP A 196 8.03 -0.25 6.82
N PHE A 197 8.33 0.08 8.06
CA PHE A 197 9.36 -0.58 8.88
C PHE A 197 8.74 -1.60 9.85
N GLN A 198 7.42 -1.56 10.06
CA GLN A 198 6.73 -2.28 11.13
C GLN A 198 6.40 -3.73 10.78
N LEU A 199 5.77 -3.96 9.62
CA LEU A 199 5.41 -5.32 9.23
C LEU A 199 6.62 -6.24 9.10
N PRO A 200 7.73 -5.83 8.45
CA PRO A 200 8.93 -6.66 8.43
C PRO A 200 9.46 -7.05 9.81
N GLN A 201 9.38 -6.16 10.80
CA GLN A 201 9.76 -6.45 12.18
C GLN A 201 8.80 -7.45 12.83
N ARG A 202 7.49 -7.19 12.75
CA ARG A 202 6.44 -8.02 13.38
C ARG A 202 6.39 -9.42 12.80
N PHE A 203 6.69 -9.59 11.52
CA PHE A 203 6.80 -10.88 10.85
C PHE A 203 8.18 -11.52 10.98
N GLU A 204 9.14 -10.87 11.65
CA GLU A 204 10.52 -11.34 11.75
C GLU A 204 11.12 -11.68 10.37
N ALA A 205 10.81 -10.86 9.35
CA ALA A 205 11.33 -11.03 8.01
C ALA A 205 12.83 -10.70 8.00
N GLU A 206 13.63 -11.52 7.30
CA GLU A 206 15.10 -11.39 7.29
C GLU A 206 15.63 -11.61 5.86
N TYR A 207 16.80 -11.03 5.60
CA TYR A 207 17.65 -11.37 4.49
C TYR A 207 19.11 -11.50 4.97
N ILE A 208 19.92 -12.25 4.24
CA ILE A 208 21.37 -12.36 4.51
C ILE A 208 22.07 -11.23 3.76
N GLY A 209 22.76 -10.39 4.49
CA GLY A 209 23.56 -9.28 3.98
C GLY A 209 24.86 -9.70 3.28
N ALA A 210 25.58 -8.74 2.71
CA ALA A 210 26.90 -8.96 2.12
C ALA A 210 27.97 -9.35 3.18
N ASP A 211 27.73 -9.01 4.44
CA ASP A 211 28.51 -9.37 5.62
C ASP A 211 28.25 -10.82 6.11
N GLY A 212 27.26 -11.50 5.53
CA GLY A 212 26.85 -12.84 5.94
C GLY A 212 25.89 -12.86 7.14
N GLU A 213 25.54 -11.71 7.68
CA GLU A 213 24.65 -11.58 8.83
C GLU A 213 23.20 -11.38 8.40
N LYS A 214 22.28 -11.59 9.34
CA LYS A 214 20.85 -11.39 9.16
C LYS A 214 20.48 -9.93 9.32
N HIS A 215 19.74 -9.40 8.38
CA HIS A 215 19.23 -8.03 8.38
C HIS A 215 17.72 -7.99 8.18
N ARG A 216 17.08 -6.91 8.64
CA ARG A 216 15.66 -6.65 8.46
C ARG A 216 15.43 -5.89 7.14
N PRO A 217 14.59 -6.37 6.22
CA PRO A 217 14.21 -5.58 5.07
C PRO A 217 13.27 -4.43 5.48
N ILE A 218 13.21 -3.42 4.62
CA ILE A 218 12.21 -2.37 4.66
C ILE A 218 11.22 -2.67 3.54
N MET A 219 9.95 -2.29 3.71
CA MET A 219 8.91 -2.59 2.74
C MET A 219 8.23 -1.32 2.23
N ILE A 220 8.00 -1.25 0.92
CA ILE A 220 7.07 -0.32 0.30
C ILE A 220 5.80 -1.08 -0.06
N HIS A 221 4.64 -0.54 0.31
CA HIS A 221 3.36 -0.88 -0.26
C HIS A 221 3.05 0.13 -1.36
N ARG A 222 2.66 -0.32 -2.54
CA ARG A 222 2.28 0.60 -3.60
C ARG A 222 1.06 0.13 -4.38
N VAL A 223 0.23 1.07 -4.76
CA VAL A 223 -0.80 0.93 -5.78
C VAL A 223 -0.66 2.07 -6.78
N VAL A 224 -0.97 1.83 -8.05
CA VAL A 224 -1.03 2.86 -9.11
C VAL A 224 -2.47 3.30 -9.32
N PHE A 225 -3.37 2.34 -9.43
CA PHE A 225 -4.81 2.58 -9.61
C PHE A 225 -5.56 2.62 -8.28
N GLY A 226 -5.05 1.94 -7.26
CA GLY A 226 -5.72 1.71 -6.00
C GLY A 226 -6.85 0.69 -6.16
N SER A 227 -8.11 1.12 -6.10
CA SER A 227 -9.24 0.30 -6.51
C SER A 227 -9.38 0.36 -8.03
N ILE A 228 -9.26 -0.79 -8.69
CA ILE A 228 -9.48 -0.91 -10.14
C ILE A 228 -10.90 -0.48 -10.51
N GLU A 229 -11.89 -0.83 -9.70
CA GLU A 229 -13.30 -0.43 -9.88
C GLU A 229 -13.46 1.10 -9.85
N ARG A 230 -12.81 1.77 -8.87
CA ARG A 230 -12.81 3.24 -8.80
C ARG A 230 -12.15 3.85 -10.03
N PHE A 231 -10.99 3.36 -10.40
CA PHE A 231 -10.24 3.87 -11.55
C PHE A 231 -11.03 3.70 -12.85
N ILE A 232 -11.67 2.55 -13.06
CA ILE A 232 -12.58 2.32 -14.20
C ILE A 232 -13.74 3.33 -14.16
N GLY A 233 -14.34 3.57 -12.99
CA GLY A 233 -15.40 4.57 -12.84
C GLY A 233 -14.96 5.97 -13.27
N ILE A 234 -13.76 6.40 -12.84
CA ILE A 234 -13.15 7.68 -13.22
C ILE A 234 -12.91 7.73 -14.74
N LEU A 235 -12.37 6.65 -15.33
CA LEU A 235 -12.14 6.55 -16.78
C LEU A 235 -13.44 6.65 -17.59
N ILE A 236 -14.51 5.95 -17.15
CA ILE A 236 -15.82 6.01 -17.83
C ILE A 236 -16.34 7.44 -17.86
N GLU A 237 -16.25 8.16 -16.74
CA GLU A 237 -16.66 9.56 -16.68
C GLU A 237 -15.74 10.46 -17.53
N HIS A 238 -14.44 10.29 -17.43
CA HIS A 238 -13.43 11.08 -18.15
C HIS A 238 -13.58 10.99 -19.68
N TYR A 239 -13.80 9.80 -20.20
CA TYR A 239 -13.97 9.56 -21.64
C TYR A 239 -15.43 9.54 -22.10
N ALA A 240 -16.39 9.86 -21.23
CA ALA A 240 -17.84 9.76 -21.53
C ALA A 240 -18.22 8.39 -22.11
N GLY A 241 -17.59 7.32 -21.60
CA GLY A 241 -17.77 5.94 -22.05
C GLY A 241 -17.15 5.59 -23.40
N LYS A 242 -16.42 6.51 -24.03
CA LYS A 242 -15.74 6.30 -25.33
C LYS A 242 -14.24 6.21 -25.13
N PHE A 243 -13.77 5.02 -24.84
CA PHE A 243 -12.33 4.77 -24.65
C PHE A 243 -11.57 4.91 -25.97
N PRO A 244 -10.30 5.41 -25.94
CA PRO A 244 -9.45 5.52 -27.12
C PRO A 244 -9.08 4.14 -27.70
#